data_724ce696eb6f1b6c7939243d9aab68f6
#
_entry.id   724ce696eb6f1b6c7939243d9aab68f6
#
_cell.length_a   1.000
_cell.length_b   1.000
_cell.length_c   1.000
_cell.angle_alpha   90.00
_cell.angle_beta   90.00
_cell.angle_gamma   90.00
#
_symmetry.space_group_name_H-M   'P 1'
#
loop_
_entity.id
_entity.type
_entity.pdbx_description
1 polymer ?
#
loop_
_entity_poly.entity_id
_entity_poly.type
_entity_poly.pdbx_seq_one_letter_code
_entity_poly.pdbx_strand_id
1 'polypeptide(L)'
;MRHILDNPIWNSLQTEDAKMNLGTESIAIYSPEISPFVGLENWDTDSQEKLFDFLPEGRTVSTLIAQPFILSKKWDLVFSLGLFQMVCTKPKPLNGPVVAIQTLGEDQIASMIELTALTKPGPFTQRTIEFGNYIGIFENEQLIAMAGERLHLTDFTEVSAVCTHPSHVGKGFAAVLVNQLSNQIQKTGKTAFLHVRQDNQRAISLYQGLGFEIRTEIYFAVIKPRK
;
A
#
# COMPACT_ATOMS: atom_id res chain seq x y z
N MET A 1 0.17 -16.32 -18.48
CA MET A 1 -0.10 -16.34 -17.03
C MET A 1 -0.26 -14.90 -16.58
N ARG A 2 -1.20 -14.61 -15.68
CA ARG A 2 -1.28 -13.29 -15.03
C ARG A 2 -0.09 -13.12 -14.10
N HIS A 3 0.46 -11.91 -14.00
CA HIS A 3 1.53 -11.61 -13.06
C HIS A 3 0.97 -11.56 -11.63
N ILE A 4 1.72 -12.02 -10.63
CA ILE A 4 1.25 -12.07 -9.23
C ILE A 4 0.84 -10.67 -8.71
N LEU A 5 1.48 -9.62 -9.20
CA LEU A 5 1.15 -8.23 -8.85
C LEU A 5 -0.07 -7.66 -9.61
N ASP A 6 -0.74 -8.42 -10.49
CA ASP A 6 -1.97 -7.96 -11.16
C ASP A 6 -3.17 -7.97 -10.22
N ASN A 7 -3.09 -8.75 -9.14
CA ASN A 7 -4.10 -8.82 -8.08
C ASN A 7 -3.38 -8.90 -6.71
N PRO A 8 -2.71 -7.81 -6.29
CA PRO A 8 -1.74 -7.87 -5.21
C PRO A 8 -2.37 -8.15 -3.85
N ILE A 9 -3.60 -7.67 -3.59
CA ILE A 9 -4.30 -7.92 -2.32
C ILE A 9 -4.68 -9.39 -2.19
N TRP A 10 -5.27 -9.98 -3.23
CA TRP A 10 -5.59 -11.40 -3.26
C TRP A 10 -4.35 -12.23 -3.01
N ASN A 11 -3.31 -12.00 -3.80
CA ASN A 11 -2.10 -12.81 -3.75
C ASN A 11 -1.29 -12.64 -2.46
N SER A 12 -1.28 -11.47 -1.82
CA SER A 12 -0.63 -11.31 -0.50
C SER A 12 -1.35 -12.13 0.58
N LEU A 13 -2.70 -12.08 0.61
CA LEU A 13 -3.51 -12.84 1.56
C LEU A 13 -3.60 -14.34 1.25
N GLN A 14 -3.09 -14.79 0.11
CA GLN A 14 -2.91 -16.22 -0.20
C GLN A 14 -1.47 -16.69 0.01
N THR A 15 -0.53 -15.77 0.32
CA THR A 15 0.88 -16.11 0.51
C THR A 15 1.40 -15.61 1.87
N GLU A 16 2.23 -14.60 1.91
CA GLU A 16 2.94 -14.16 3.12
C GLU A 16 2.01 -13.55 4.19
N ASP A 17 0.94 -12.86 3.75
CA ASP A 17 -0.05 -12.26 4.66
C ASP A 17 -1.22 -13.21 4.98
N ALA A 18 -1.14 -14.49 4.62
CA ALA A 18 -2.24 -15.46 4.76
C ALA A 18 -2.82 -15.54 6.19
N LYS A 19 -1.98 -15.35 7.22
CA LYS A 19 -2.42 -15.29 8.62
C LYS A 19 -3.33 -14.11 8.95
N MET A 20 -3.32 -13.06 8.11
CA MET A 20 -4.18 -11.87 8.25
C MET A 20 -5.49 -12.00 7.48
N ASN A 21 -5.66 -13.09 6.70
CA ASN A 21 -6.86 -13.30 5.90
C ASN A 21 -8.05 -13.73 6.79
N LEU A 22 -9.08 -12.89 6.84
CA LEU A 22 -10.34 -13.17 7.53
C LEU A 22 -11.45 -13.63 6.56
N GLY A 23 -11.10 -13.91 5.32
CA GLY A 23 -12.04 -14.28 4.26
C GLY A 23 -12.33 -15.77 4.16
N THR A 24 -12.59 -16.20 2.95
CA THR A 24 -12.90 -17.59 2.57
C THR A 24 -11.93 -18.07 1.48
N GLU A 25 -12.20 -19.24 0.90
CA GLU A 25 -11.41 -19.76 -0.25
C GLU A 25 -11.47 -18.83 -1.48
N SER A 26 -12.52 -18.01 -1.64
CA SER A 26 -12.71 -17.12 -2.79
C SER A 26 -12.71 -15.64 -2.47
N ILE A 27 -12.61 -15.27 -1.18
CA ILE A 27 -12.61 -13.89 -0.68
C ILE A 27 -11.39 -13.72 0.22
N ALA A 28 -10.53 -12.77 -0.09
CA ALA A 28 -9.40 -12.40 0.72
C ALA A 28 -9.63 -11.01 1.32
N ILE A 29 -9.60 -10.89 2.66
CA ILE A 29 -9.95 -9.63 3.34
C ILE A 29 -9.16 -9.45 4.62
N TYR A 30 -8.66 -8.24 4.84
CA TYR A 30 -8.07 -7.83 6.11
C TYR A 30 -9.13 -7.41 7.14
N SER A 31 -8.78 -7.45 8.42
CA SER A 31 -9.54 -6.74 9.44
C SER A 31 -9.67 -5.25 9.05
N PRO A 32 -10.87 -4.63 9.20
CA PRO A 32 -11.06 -3.21 8.89
C PRO A 32 -10.16 -2.29 9.75
N GLU A 33 -9.70 -2.76 10.90
CA GLU A 33 -8.78 -2.05 11.77
C GLU A 33 -7.34 -2.05 11.25
N ILE A 34 -6.98 -3.00 10.36
CA ILE A 34 -5.67 -3.07 9.70
C ILE A 34 -5.74 -2.36 8.36
N SER A 35 -6.72 -2.73 7.52
CA SER A 35 -6.87 -2.19 6.17
C SER A 35 -8.27 -2.40 5.61
N PRO A 36 -8.82 -1.48 4.81
CA PRO A 36 -10.09 -1.65 4.11
C PRO A 36 -9.99 -2.59 2.90
N PHE A 37 -8.85 -3.22 2.65
CA PHE A 37 -8.59 -3.96 1.43
C PHE A 37 -9.30 -5.31 1.37
N VAL A 38 -9.80 -5.59 0.15
CA VAL A 38 -10.36 -6.88 -0.25
C VAL A 38 -9.79 -7.30 -1.60
N GLY A 39 -9.49 -8.57 -1.74
CA GLY A 39 -9.13 -9.23 -2.99
C GLY A 39 -10.12 -10.35 -3.31
N LEU A 40 -10.47 -10.48 -4.57
CA LEU A 40 -11.19 -11.65 -5.11
C LEU A 40 -10.27 -12.32 -6.13
N GLU A 41 -10.32 -13.63 -6.21
CA GLU A 41 -9.56 -14.35 -7.25
C GLU A 41 -9.91 -13.82 -8.65
N ASN A 42 -11.20 -13.66 -8.90
CA ASN A 42 -11.74 -13.03 -10.10
C ASN A 42 -12.78 -11.97 -9.71
N TRP A 43 -12.77 -10.84 -10.42
CA TRP A 43 -13.70 -9.72 -10.19
C TRP A 43 -14.94 -9.81 -11.11
N ASP A 44 -15.47 -11.01 -11.33
CA ASP A 44 -16.74 -11.23 -12.02
C ASP A 44 -17.94 -10.94 -11.11
N THR A 45 -19.14 -10.93 -11.70
CA THR A 45 -20.39 -10.61 -10.99
C THR A 45 -20.65 -11.58 -9.85
N ASP A 46 -20.45 -12.88 -10.05
CA ASP A 46 -20.73 -13.92 -9.05
C ASP A 46 -19.82 -13.77 -7.83
N SER A 47 -18.53 -13.52 -8.04
CA SER A 47 -17.56 -13.28 -6.96
C SER A 47 -17.88 -12.01 -6.17
N GLN A 48 -18.30 -10.94 -6.86
CA GLN A 48 -18.73 -9.70 -6.22
C GLN A 48 -20.02 -9.89 -5.40
N GLU A 49 -20.95 -10.73 -5.83
CA GLU A 49 -22.17 -11.03 -5.08
C GLU A 49 -21.88 -11.88 -3.83
N LYS A 50 -20.97 -12.85 -3.93
CA LYS A 50 -20.46 -13.59 -2.76
C LYS A 50 -19.81 -12.65 -1.74
N LEU A 51 -19.01 -11.70 -2.21
CA LEU A 51 -18.43 -10.68 -1.34
C LEU A 51 -19.49 -9.84 -0.64
N PHE A 52 -20.54 -9.42 -1.37
CA PHE A 52 -21.64 -8.66 -0.80
C PHE A 52 -22.34 -9.42 0.33
N ASP A 53 -22.64 -10.71 0.11
CA ASP A 53 -23.33 -11.55 1.08
C ASP A 53 -22.42 -11.92 2.29
N PHE A 54 -21.09 -11.89 2.10
CA PHE A 54 -20.11 -12.17 3.14
C PHE A 54 -19.86 -10.97 4.09
N LEU A 55 -19.92 -9.74 3.56
CA LEU A 55 -19.56 -8.57 4.34
C LEU A 55 -20.65 -8.15 5.32
N PRO A 56 -20.27 -7.62 6.51
CA PRO A 56 -21.24 -6.93 7.36
C PRO A 56 -21.96 -5.80 6.63
N GLU A 57 -23.22 -5.59 6.98
CA GLU A 57 -24.06 -4.56 6.35
C GLU A 57 -23.37 -3.19 6.35
N GLY A 58 -23.38 -2.51 5.20
CA GLY A 58 -22.83 -1.16 5.02
C GLY A 58 -21.31 -1.06 4.99
N ARG A 59 -20.56 -2.18 5.10
CA ARG A 59 -19.10 -2.13 5.07
C ARG A 59 -18.58 -1.68 3.71
N THR A 60 -17.90 -0.54 3.69
CA THR A 60 -17.15 -0.05 2.53
C THR A 60 -15.78 -0.74 2.46
N VAL A 61 -15.36 -1.14 1.27
CA VAL A 61 -14.08 -1.81 1.02
C VAL A 61 -13.33 -1.18 -0.15
N SER A 62 -12.04 -1.48 -0.24
CA SER A 62 -11.16 -0.99 -1.29
C SER A 62 -10.45 -2.13 -1.98
N THR A 63 -10.13 -1.96 -3.27
CA THR A 63 -9.36 -2.95 -4.02
C THR A 63 -8.31 -2.32 -4.92
N LEU A 64 -7.32 -3.13 -5.31
CA LEU A 64 -6.25 -2.82 -6.26
C LEU A 64 -6.21 -3.94 -7.32
N ILE A 65 -6.44 -3.61 -8.59
CA ILE A 65 -6.48 -4.59 -9.66
C ILE A 65 -5.95 -4.01 -10.97
N ALA A 66 -5.17 -4.81 -11.73
CA ALA A 66 -4.57 -4.38 -12.99
C ALA A 66 -5.57 -4.30 -14.16
N GLN A 67 -6.74 -4.87 -14.04
CA GLN A 67 -7.75 -4.86 -15.09
C GLN A 67 -9.02 -4.16 -14.62
N PRO A 68 -9.65 -3.33 -15.48
CA PRO A 68 -10.94 -2.76 -15.15
C PRO A 68 -11.98 -3.89 -14.98
N PHE A 69 -12.89 -3.72 -14.06
CA PHE A 69 -13.99 -4.63 -13.80
C PHE A 69 -15.32 -3.90 -13.83
N ILE A 70 -16.37 -4.63 -14.13
CA ILE A 70 -17.73 -4.10 -14.11
C ILE A 70 -18.33 -4.40 -12.74
N LEU A 71 -18.79 -3.36 -12.06
CA LEU A 71 -19.47 -3.54 -10.77
C LEU A 71 -20.82 -4.22 -10.96
N SER A 72 -21.12 -5.22 -10.12
CA SER A 72 -22.46 -5.80 -10.05
C SER A 72 -23.46 -4.78 -9.51
N LYS A 73 -24.74 -5.02 -9.77
CA LYS A 73 -25.83 -4.11 -9.37
C LYS A 73 -25.97 -3.94 -7.85
N LYS A 74 -25.36 -4.82 -7.05
CA LYS A 74 -25.34 -4.74 -5.58
C LYS A 74 -24.36 -3.70 -5.02
N TRP A 75 -23.47 -3.11 -5.86
CA TRP A 75 -22.41 -2.22 -5.43
C TRP A 75 -22.51 -0.83 -6.03
N ASP A 76 -22.18 0.17 -5.25
CA ASP A 76 -21.93 1.54 -5.71
C ASP A 76 -20.43 1.84 -5.68
N LEU A 77 -19.92 2.45 -6.75
CA LEU A 77 -18.57 3.00 -6.78
C LEU A 77 -18.58 4.33 -6.01
N VAL A 78 -17.80 4.39 -4.91
CA VAL A 78 -17.63 5.62 -4.14
C VAL A 78 -16.66 6.54 -4.87
N PHE A 79 -15.48 6.03 -5.25
CA PHE A 79 -14.54 6.67 -6.15
C PHE A 79 -13.53 5.65 -6.71
N SER A 80 -12.82 6.05 -7.76
CA SER A 80 -11.68 5.29 -8.30
C SER A 80 -10.53 6.21 -8.68
N LEU A 81 -9.32 5.64 -8.66
CA LEU A 81 -8.08 6.32 -9.04
C LEU A 81 -7.26 5.41 -9.95
N GLY A 82 -6.66 6.00 -10.99
CA GLY A 82 -5.59 5.36 -11.73
C GLY A 82 -4.26 5.49 -10.98
N LEU A 83 -3.59 4.38 -10.77
CA LEU A 83 -2.27 4.31 -10.17
C LEU A 83 -1.28 3.69 -11.16
N PHE A 84 -0.02 4.07 -11.06
CA PHE A 84 1.07 3.23 -11.58
C PHE A 84 1.52 2.28 -10.48
N GLN A 85 1.67 1.01 -10.84
CA GLN A 85 2.42 0.06 -10.07
C GLN A 85 3.85 0.08 -10.56
N MET A 86 4.78 0.38 -9.65
CA MET A 86 6.19 0.45 -9.97
C MET A 86 6.95 -0.65 -9.22
N VAL A 87 7.99 -1.20 -9.84
CA VAL A 87 8.85 -2.25 -9.28
C VAL A 87 10.31 -1.80 -9.27
N CYS A 88 11.07 -2.23 -8.27
CA CYS A 88 12.49 -1.92 -8.13
C CYS A 88 13.30 -3.21 -8.02
N THR A 89 13.77 -3.73 -9.15
CA THR A 89 14.60 -4.93 -9.19
C THR A 89 16.01 -4.68 -8.67
N LYS A 90 16.50 -3.44 -8.77
CA LYS A 90 17.82 -3.04 -8.31
C LYS A 90 17.78 -1.60 -7.81
N PRO A 91 17.72 -1.39 -6.47
CA PRO A 91 17.80 -0.06 -5.90
C PRO A 91 19.08 0.68 -6.33
N LYS A 92 18.92 1.93 -6.76
CA LYS A 92 20.05 2.79 -7.11
C LYS A 92 20.68 3.39 -5.85
N PRO A 93 22.01 3.56 -5.81
CA PRO A 93 22.65 4.32 -4.75
C PRO A 93 22.04 5.73 -4.64
N LEU A 94 21.79 6.16 -3.42
CA LEU A 94 21.24 7.49 -3.16
C LEU A 94 22.28 8.36 -2.46
N ASN A 95 22.63 9.49 -3.07
CA ASN A 95 23.35 10.58 -2.42
C ASN A 95 22.31 11.52 -1.79
N GLY A 96 21.77 11.13 -0.63
CA GLY A 96 20.77 11.88 0.12
C GLY A 96 21.31 12.53 1.39
N PRO A 97 20.48 13.26 2.12
CA PRO A 97 20.85 13.80 3.41
C PRO A 97 21.21 12.67 4.39
N VAL A 98 22.26 12.90 5.19
CA VAL A 98 22.59 11.99 6.30
C VAL A 98 21.67 12.34 7.46
N VAL A 99 20.75 11.43 7.78
CA VAL A 99 19.76 11.61 8.84
C VAL A 99 19.60 10.33 9.65
N ALA A 100 19.29 10.49 10.93
CA ALA A 100 18.96 9.35 11.77
C ALA A 100 17.58 8.78 11.38
N ILE A 101 17.55 7.51 11.02
CA ILE A 101 16.31 6.76 10.75
C ILE A 101 16.03 5.87 11.95
N GLN A 102 14.80 5.90 12.43
CA GLN A 102 14.35 5.08 13.54
C GLN A 102 13.29 4.07 13.07
N THR A 103 13.31 2.88 13.63
CA THR A 103 12.21 1.93 13.51
C THR A 103 11.04 2.45 14.31
N LEU A 104 9.84 2.43 13.71
CA LEU A 104 8.61 2.83 14.36
C LEU A 104 7.89 1.59 14.91
N GLY A 105 7.48 1.67 16.16
CA GLY A 105 6.77 0.62 16.88
C GLY A 105 5.44 1.11 17.45
N GLU A 106 4.90 0.37 18.39
CA GLU A 106 3.60 0.67 19.01
C GLU A 106 3.57 2.06 19.67
N ASP A 107 4.68 2.47 20.30
CA ASP A 107 4.79 3.78 20.97
C ASP A 107 4.67 4.96 20.01
N GLN A 108 4.92 4.75 18.70
CA GLN A 108 4.87 5.79 17.69
C GLN A 108 3.56 5.82 16.90
N ILE A 109 2.59 4.92 17.17
CA ILE A 109 1.31 4.84 16.42
C ILE A 109 0.58 6.18 16.40
N ALA A 110 0.52 6.89 17.51
CA ALA A 110 -0.13 8.19 17.59
C ALA A 110 0.48 9.21 16.62
N SER A 111 1.81 9.32 16.60
CA SER A 111 2.55 10.20 15.68
C SER A 111 2.40 9.79 14.21
N MET A 112 2.34 8.48 13.93
CA MET A 112 2.11 7.94 12.59
C MET A 112 0.71 8.30 12.09
N ILE A 113 -0.32 8.17 12.93
CA ILE A 113 -1.70 8.55 12.61
C ILE A 113 -1.78 10.06 12.35
N GLU A 114 -1.16 10.89 13.20
CA GLU A 114 -1.13 12.34 13.02
C GLU A 114 -0.50 12.73 11.67
N LEU A 115 0.67 12.18 11.36
CA LEU A 115 1.37 12.48 10.11
C LEU A 115 0.58 11.99 8.89
N THR A 116 -0.04 10.81 8.94
CA THR A 116 -0.86 10.30 7.85
C THR A 116 -2.19 11.04 7.68
N ALA A 117 -2.81 11.51 8.76
CA ALA A 117 -4.00 12.36 8.69
C ALA A 117 -3.70 13.69 7.98
N LEU A 118 -2.52 14.26 8.23
CA LEU A 118 -2.06 15.51 7.61
C LEU A 118 -1.70 15.33 6.13
N THR A 119 -1.05 14.21 5.76
CA THR A 119 -0.44 14.02 4.43
C THR A 119 -1.24 13.12 3.49
N LYS A 120 -2.16 12.32 4.03
CA LYS A 120 -3.09 11.42 3.31
C LYS A 120 -2.41 10.52 2.28
N PRO A 121 -1.38 9.72 2.67
CA PRO A 121 -0.67 8.84 1.75
C PRO A 121 -1.51 7.62 1.32
N GLY A 122 -2.61 7.37 2.00
CA GLY A 122 -3.52 6.23 1.82
C GLY A 122 -4.20 5.86 3.14
N PRO A 123 -5.01 4.80 3.17
CA PRO A 123 -5.62 4.33 4.41
C PRO A 123 -4.57 3.96 5.44
N PHE A 124 -4.68 4.53 6.64
CA PHE A 124 -3.82 4.24 7.78
C PHE A 124 -4.65 4.28 9.06
N THR A 125 -4.63 3.21 9.84
CA THR A 125 -5.40 3.05 11.08
C THR A 125 -4.48 2.60 12.21
N GLN A 126 -5.02 2.45 13.41
CA GLN A 126 -4.25 2.08 14.59
C GLN A 126 -3.51 0.74 14.44
N ARG A 127 -4.11 -0.22 13.74
CA ARG A 127 -3.53 -1.55 13.55
C ARG A 127 -2.81 -1.71 12.19
N THR A 128 -2.73 -0.67 11.37
CA THR A 128 -1.99 -0.73 10.10
C THR A 128 -0.50 -1.03 10.30
N ILE A 129 0.04 -0.70 11.48
CA ILE A 129 1.43 -1.05 11.85
C ILE A 129 1.69 -2.57 11.84
N GLU A 130 0.66 -3.40 11.93
CA GLU A 130 0.80 -4.86 11.90
C GLU A 130 1.30 -5.41 10.55
N PHE A 131 1.27 -4.61 9.48
CA PHE A 131 1.97 -4.96 8.25
C PHE A 131 3.50 -5.05 8.45
N GLY A 132 4.06 -4.28 9.39
CA GLY A 132 5.46 -4.36 9.81
C GLY A 132 6.41 -3.39 9.10
N ASN A 133 7.64 -3.35 9.60
CA ASN A 133 8.78 -2.61 9.04
C ASN A 133 8.51 -1.12 8.72
N TYR A 134 7.92 -0.40 9.67
CA TYR A 134 7.82 1.06 9.56
C TYR A 134 9.09 1.74 10.05
N ILE A 135 9.55 2.75 9.30
CA ILE A 135 10.70 3.57 9.63
C ILE A 135 10.36 5.05 9.50
N GLY A 136 11.00 5.88 10.31
CA GLY A 136 10.72 7.31 10.32
C GLY A 136 11.92 8.17 10.66
N ILE A 137 11.77 9.47 10.43
CA ILE A 137 12.71 10.52 10.75
C ILE A 137 12.01 11.49 11.71
N PHE A 138 12.71 11.82 12.81
CA PHE A 138 12.23 12.76 13.81
C PHE A 138 13.05 14.04 13.78
N GLU A 139 12.41 15.16 14.08
CA GLU A 139 13.02 16.45 14.39
C GLU A 139 12.31 17.02 15.61
N ASN A 140 13.07 17.35 16.68
CA ASN A 140 12.51 17.84 17.95
C ASN A 140 11.35 16.99 18.48
N GLU A 141 11.53 15.67 18.52
CA GLU A 141 10.54 14.67 18.97
C GLU A 141 9.31 14.51 18.06
N GLN A 142 9.18 15.32 17.02
CA GLN A 142 8.11 15.22 16.04
C GLN A 142 8.48 14.27 14.89
N LEU A 143 7.58 13.33 14.55
CA LEU A 143 7.73 12.49 13.36
C LEU A 143 7.48 13.35 12.10
N ILE A 144 8.54 13.60 11.32
CA ILE A 144 8.48 14.49 10.15
C ILE A 144 8.44 13.76 8.81
N ALA A 145 8.86 12.50 8.78
CA ALA A 145 8.72 11.65 7.60
C ALA A 145 8.65 10.19 8.01
N MET A 146 7.89 9.39 7.28
CA MET A 146 7.85 7.95 7.46
C MET A 146 7.63 7.21 6.15
N ALA A 147 7.95 5.93 6.15
CA ALA A 147 7.58 4.93 5.15
C ALA A 147 7.49 3.57 5.83
N GLY A 148 6.80 2.62 5.23
CA GLY A 148 6.68 1.26 5.76
C GLY A 148 6.36 0.25 4.68
N GLU A 149 6.21 -1.00 5.09
CA GLU A 149 5.76 -2.09 4.23
C GLU A 149 4.25 -2.29 4.37
N ARG A 150 3.63 -2.93 3.34
CA ARG A 150 2.20 -3.21 3.35
C ARG A 150 1.89 -4.62 2.85
N LEU A 151 1.77 -4.83 1.55
CA LEU A 151 1.43 -6.13 0.98
C LEU A 151 2.69 -7.00 0.82
N HIS A 152 2.68 -8.18 1.41
CA HIS A 152 3.79 -9.14 1.32
C HIS A 152 3.37 -10.33 0.46
N LEU A 153 4.09 -10.54 -0.63
CA LEU A 153 3.92 -11.67 -1.53
C LEU A 153 5.21 -12.51 -1.51
N THR A 154 5.20 -13.69 -2.09
CA THR A 154 6.35 -14.60 -2.10
C THR A 154 7.64 -13.91 -2.56
N ASP A 155 7.58 -13.22 -3.70
CA ASP A 155 8.77 -12.59 -4.32
C ASP A 155 8.75 -11.06 -4.25
N PHE A 156 7.74 -10.44 -3.63
CA PHE A 156 7.53 -9.00 -3.63
C PHE A 156 7.08 -8.49 -2.28
N THR A 157 7.53 -7.28 -1.92
CA THR A 157 7.03 -6.53 -0.76
C THR A 157 6.74 -5.09 -1.15
N GLU A 158 5.58 -4.58 -0.75
CA GLU A 158 5.15 -3.23 -1.08
C GLU A 158 5.73 -2.20 -0.13
N VAL A 159 6.39 -1.18 -0.67
CA VAL A 159 6.71 0.06 0.05
C VAL A 159 5.50 0.97 0.03
N SER A 160 5.03 1.38 1.19
CA SER A 160 3.79 2.13 1.37
C SER A 160 3.93 3.20 2.46
N ALA A 161 2.84 3.94 2.71
CA ALA A 161 2.76 4.99 3.73
C ALA A 161 3.88 6.04 3.63
N VAL A 162 4.44 6.25 2.43
CA VAL A 162 5.50 7.22 2.18
C VAL A 162 4.94 8.62 2.31
N CYS A 163 5.32 9.31 3.37
CA CYS A 163 4.86 10.67 3.60
C CYS A 163 5.91 11.52 4.32
N THR A 164 5.81 12.82 4.12
CA THR A 164 6.69 13.82 4.71
C THR A 164 5.86 15.02 5.15
N HIS A 165 6.06 15.47 6.36
CA HIS A 165 5.39 16.65 6.90
C HIS A 165 5.52 17.84 5.93
N PRO A 166 4.46 18.64 5.68
CA PRO A 166 4.46 19.71 4.68
C PRO A 166 5.63 20.70 4.79
N SER A 167 6.04 21.06 6.02
CA SER A 167 7.18 21.96 6.27
C SER A 167 8.56 21.35 5.94
N HIS A 168 8.62 20.05 5.65
CA HIS A 168 9.86 19.31 5.40
C HIS A 168 9.91 18.72 3.97
N VAL A 169 8.91 18.99 3.18
CA VAL A 169 8.86 18.56 1.78
C VAL A 169 10.00 19.21 0.99
N GLY A 170 10.71 18.40 0.17
CA GLY A 170 11.86 18.87 -0.63
C GLY A 170 13.21 18.61 0.00
N LYS A 171 13.28 18.20 1.26
CA LYS A 171 14.54 17.90 1.97
C LYS A 171 15.11 16.49 1.64
N GLY A 172 14.46 15.69 0.77
CA GLY A 172 14.94 14.36 0.37
C GLY A 172 14.58 13.21 1.30
N PHE A 173 13.85 13.43 2.38
CA PHE A 173 13.55 12.43 3.40
C PHE A 173 12.78 11.22 2.85
N ALA A 174 11.76 11.44 2.01
CA ALA A 174 11.03 10.35 1.36
C ALA A 174 11.97 9.45 0.53
N ALA A 175 12.91 10.04 -0.22
CA ALA A 175 13.88 9.29 -1.01
C ALA A 175 14.77 8.40 -0.13
N VAL A 176 15.25 8.94 0.99
CA VAL A 176 16.09 8.20 1.95
C VAL A 176 15.33 7.01 2.54
N LEU A 177 14.09 7.21 3.00
CA LEU A 177 13.28 6.15 3.60
C LEU A 177 12.92 5.05 2.58
N VAL A 178 12.47 5.45 1.38
CA VAL A 178 12.14 4.48 0.31
C VAL A 178 13.38 3.69 -0.13
N ASN A 179 14.54 4.35 -0.28
CA ASN A 179 15.80 3.67 -0.61
C ASN A 179 16.20 2.68 0.49
N GLN A 180 16.09 3.07 1.77
CA GLN A 180 16.39 2.21 2.91
C GLN A 180 15.51 0.94 2.88
N LEU A 181 14.18 1.07 2.77
CA LEU A 181 13.25 -0.07 2.72
C LEU A 181 13.50 -0.94 1.48
N SER A 182 13.70 -0.34 0.30
CA SER A 182 13.97 -1.11 -0.93
C SER A 182 15.24 -1.96 -0.80
N ASN A 183 16.29 -1.42 -0.16
CA ASN A 183 17.51 -2.18 0.10
C ASN A 183 17.30 -3.27 1.17
N GLN A 184 16.46 -3.03 2.18
CA GLN A 184 16.11 -4.05 3.18
C GLN A 184 15.32 -5.18 2.54
N ILE A 185 14.30 -4.87 1.74
CA ILE A 185 13.50 -5.86 1.00
C ILE A 185 14.40 -6.69 0.07
N GLN A 186 15.31 -6.04 -0.68
CA GLN A 186 16.23 -6.77 -1.57
C GLN A 186 17.15 -7.75 -0.81
N LYS A 187 17.58 -7.41 0.40
CA LYS A 187 18.39 -8.30 1.25
C LYS A 187 17.65 -9.56 1.68
N THR A 188 16.31 -9.55 1.69
CA THR A 188 15.50 -10.75 1.95
C THR A 188 15.27 -11.61 0.69
N GLY A 189 15.85 -11.22 -0.45
CA GLY A 189 15.65 -11.90 -1.73
C GLY A 189 14.39 -11.48 -2.50
N LYS A 190 13.64 -10.51 -1.97
CA LYS A 190 12.39 -10.02 -2.59
C LYS A 190 12.61 -8.74 -3.38
N THR A 191 11.67 -8.43 -4.26
CA THR A 191 11.63 -7.21 -5.06
C THR A 191 10.68 -6.19 -4.42
N ALA A 192 11.16 -4.97 -4.20
CA ALA A 192 10.30 -3.88 -3.74
C ALA A 192 9.36 -3.42 -4.86
N PHE A 193 8.09 -3.18 -4.53
CA PHE A 193 7.14 -2.52 -5.42
C PHE A 193 6.37 -1.44 -4.66
N LEU A 194 5.67 -0.58 -5.39
CA LEU A 194 4.80 0.43 -4.81
C LEU A 194 3.68 0.82 -5.76
N HIS A 195 2.68 1.52 -5.23
CA HIS A 195 1.66 2.18 -6.03
C HIS A 195 1.75 3.69 -5.86
N VAL A 196 1.62 4.41 -6.95
CA VAL A 196 1.65 5.87 -6.99
C VAL A 196 0.56 6.41 -7.90
N ARG A 197 -0.09 7.50 -7.52
CA ARG A 197 -1.10 8.16 -8.37
C ARG A 197 -0.47 8.61 -9.69
N GLN A 198 -1.17 8.37 -10.80
CA GLN A 198 -0.70 8.71 -12.14
C GLN A 198 -0.45 10.23 -12.32
N ASP A 199 -1.16 11.07 -11.55
CA ASP A 199 -1.00 12.53 -11.57
C ASP A 199 0.11 13.05 -10.66
N ASN A 200 0.75 12.20 -9.83
CA ASN A 200 1.81 12.60 -8.92
C ASN A 200 3.21 12.50 -9.57
N GLN A 201 3.47 13.37 -10.55
CA GLN A 201 4.73 13.38 -11.32
C GLN A 201 5.96 13.54 -10.43
N ARG A 202 5.84 14.28 -9.33
CA ARG A 202 6.93 14.46 -8.37
C ARG A 202 7.33 13.14 -7.71
N ALA A 203 6.37 12.36 -7.23
CA ALA A 203 6.65 11.07 -6.61
C ALA A 203 7.14 10.06 -7.66
N ILE A 204 6.55 10.03 -8.86
CA ILE A 204 6.98 9.17 -9.97
C ILE A 204 8.46 9.42 -10.28
N SER A 205 8.87 10.68 -10.47
CA SER A 205 10.26 11.05 -10.76
C SER A 205 11.21 10.66 -9.61
N LEU A 206 10.76 10.84 -8.35
CA LEU A 206 11.52 10.40 -7.18
C LEU A 206 11.77 8.88 -7.22
N TYR A 207 10.73 8.08 -7.43
CA TYR A 207 10.83 6.62 -7.47
C TYR A 207 11.68 6.12 -8.65
N GLN A 208 11.55 6.72 -9.83
CA GLN A 208 12.42 6.43 -10.99
C GLN A 208 13.89 6.74 -10.69
N GLY A 209 14.16 7.83 -9.97
CA GLY A 209 15.50 8.16 -9.49
C GLY A 209 16.10 7.11 -8.55
N LEU A 210 15.26 6.40 -7.78
CA LEU A 210 15.64 5.31 -6.88
C LEU A 210 15.75 3.94 -7.56
N GLY A 211 15.40 3.82 -8.85
CA GLY A 211 15.48 2.57 -9.61
C GLY A 211 14.14 1.84 -9.78
N PHE A 212 13.03 2.48 -9.40
CA PHE A 212 11.71 1.93 -9.72
C PHE A 212 11.35 2.19 -11.19
N GLU A 213 10.71 1.21 -11.81
CA GLU A 213 10.19 1.27 -13.17
C GLU A 213 8.68 1.03 -13.16
N ILE A 214 7.94 1.73 -14.03
CA ILE A 214 6.50 1.50 -14.17
C ILE A 214 6.30 0.11 -14.77
N ARG A 215 5.64 -0.77 -14.03
CA ARG A 215 5.27 -2.11 -14.49
C ARG A 215 3.95 -2.09 -15.26
N THR A 216 2.93 -1.49 -14.68
CA THR A 216 1.59 -1.45 -15.26
C THR A 216 0.73 -0.37 -14.58
N GLU A 217 -0.43 -0.11 -15.16
CA GLU A 217 -1.49 0.63 -14.52
C GLU A 217 -2.28 -0.27 -13.56
N ILE A 218 -2.74 0.30 -12.46
CA ILE A 218 -3.59 -0.35 -11.45
C ILE A 218 -4.79 0.53 -11.18
N TYR A 219 -5.95 -0.08 -11.10
CA TYR A 219 -7.18 0.58 -10.68
C TYR A 219 -7.37 0.40 -9.18
N PHE A 220 -7.33 1.50 -8.46
CA PHE A 220 -7.80 1.55 -7.08
C PHE A 220 -9.27 1.92 -7.08
N ALA A 221 -10.10 1.13 -6.45
CA ALA A 221 -11.52 1.41 -6.32
C ALA A 221 -11.98 1.29 -4.87
N VAL A 222 -12.84 2.21 -4.45
CA VAL A 222 -13.58 2.14 -3.19
C VAL A 222 -15.03 1.88 -3.54
N ILE A 223 -15.57 0.79 -3.02
CA ILE A 223 -16.93 0.34 -3.28
C ILE A 223 -17.69 0.15 -1.97
N LYS A 224 -19.00 0.39 -2.03
CA LYS A 224 -19.91 0.18 -0.89
C LYS A 224 -21.15 -0.60 -1.34
N PRO A 225 -21.76 -1.39 -0.44
CA PRO A 225 -23.07 -2.00 -0.73
C PRO A 225 -24.09 -0.94 -1.12
N ARG A 226 -24.86 -1.23 -2.16
CA ARG A 226 -26.03 -0.41 -2.55
C ARG A 226 -27.16 -0.67 -1.55
N LYS A 227 -27.79 0.40 -1.08
CA LYS A 227 -28.95 0.33 -0.21
C LYS A 227 -30.19 -0.07 -0.96
#